data_8820930b3b4ba7d99d041c9b0652c4ae
#
_entry.id   8820930b3b4ba7d99d041c9b0652c4ae
#
_cell.length_a   1.000
_cell.length_b   1.000
_cell.length_c   1.000
_cell.angle_alpha   90.00
_cell.angle_beta   90.00
_cell.angle_gamma   90.00
#
_symmetry.space_group_name_H-M   'P 1'
#
loop_
_entity.id
_entity.type
_entity.pdbx_description
1 polymer ?
#
loop_
_entity_poly.entity_id
_entity_poly.type
_entity_poly.pdbx_seq_one_letter_code
_entity_poly.pdbx_strand_id
1 'polypeptide(L)'
;MRWTPSVLFNQIKYCCGNQEIEDIDIDRQSKANTFDCFPLMFIKNNDIPKKEIPGLANFEGNCYLNSILQCFYYCKDLTNFFIKKENEIIKKGGKLSNAYLDLILRLNKKEKYNDAKILLNTLKEVSYNFFKKGGNDPKAALFYLLENLHNELKEQNLDYNEEDICCEDIDQEKAFQKYKKNEENNKSIISELFNWCLLTKNECKKCKNFHYICESQNNILISLNKYETENKNVILDDLIKFYFKDDEKHFICNSDKEIFKVKFTKKIISLPQYLIIILNRNIIQFNIIYEDCIDLSEYCVNENNVKYKFIGASLTNDYENKEGTHAISRCMTPEGSCIFSDLITMKNCKDINEYNPYILFYEKMQ
;
A
#
# COMPACT_ATOMS: atom_id res chain seq x y z
N MET A 1 -3.73 -15.21 -11.22
CA MET A 1 -3.12 -14.21 -12.12
C MET A 1 -1.64 -14.22 -11.87
N ARG A 2 -0.81 -14.60 -12.82
CA ARG A 2 0.49 -13.97 -12.85
C ARG A 2 0.18 -12.47 -12.94
N TRP A 3 0.55 -11.71 -11.96
CA TRP A 3 0.73 -10.29 -12.13
C TRP A 3 1.72 -10.15 -13.26
N THR A 4 1.24 -10.09 -14.48
CA THR A 4 2.14 -9.82 -15.58
C THR A 4 2.68 -8.42 -15.35
N PRO A 5 3.94 -8.17 -15.69
CA PRO A 5 4.49 -6.81 -15.68
C PRO A 5 3.57 -5.79 -16.35
N SER A 6 2.66 -6.23 -17.22
CA SER A 6 1.65 -5.42 -17.89
C SER A 6 0.54 -4.90 -16.98
N VAL A 7 0.11 -5.63 -15.94
CA VAL A 7 -0.93 -5.13 -15.00
C VAL A 7 -0.30 -4.13 -14.03
N LEU A 8 0.90 -4.42 -13.53
CA LEU A 8 1.67 -3.46 -12.73
C LEU A 8 2.06 -2.25 -13.60
N PHE A 9 2.47 -2.47 -14.85
CA PHE A 9 2.80 -1.40 -15.80
C PHE A 9 1.59 -0.54 -16.13
N ASN A 10 0.40 -1.12 -16.23
CA ASN A 10 -0.83 -0.36 -16.42
C ASN A 10 -1.24 0.41 -15.15
N GLN A 11 -1.10 -0.15 -13.95
CA GLN A 11 -1.29 0.60 -12.71
C GLN A 11 -0.24 1.70 -12.54
N ILE A 12 1.02 1.43 -12.86
CA ILE A 12 2.10 2.43 -12.86
C ILE A 12 1.86 3.49 -13.95
N LYS A 13 1.40 3.11 -15.14
CA LYS A 13 1.10 4.02 -16.25
C LYS A 13 -0.10 4.95 -15.94
N TYR A 14 -1.10 4.45 -15.21
CA TYR A 14 -2.19 5.29 -14.69
C TYR A 14 -1.74 6.22 -13.56
N CYS A 15 -0.68 5.87 -12.84
CA CYS A 15 -0.16 6.66 -11.71
C CYS A 15 0.86 7.73 -12.11
N CYS A 16 1.57 7.55 -13.23
CA CYS A 16 2.72 8.41 -13.59
C CYS A 16 2.49 9.23 -14.86
N GLY A 17 1.29 9.64 -15.23
CA GLY A 17 1.02 10.51 -16.39
C GLY A 17 2.02 10.39 -17.54
N ASN A 18 1.60 10.34 -18.79
CA ASN A 18 2.49 10.32 -19.96
C ASN A 18 3.44 11.55 -19.94
N GLN A 19 4.58 11.44 -19.27
CA GLN A 19 5.73 12.31 -19.55
C GLN A 19 6.65 11.55 -20.50
N GLU A 20 6.75 12.07 -21.71
CA GLU A 20 7.76 11.69 -22.68
C GLU A 20 9.13 11.92 -22.04
N ILE A 21 9.95 10.88 -22.08
CA ILE A 21 11.32 10.90 -21.56
C ILE A 21 12.17 11.57 -22.64
N GLU A 22 12.40 12.86 -22.51
CA GLU A 22 13.50 13.50 -23.22
C GLU A 22 14.83 13.08 -22.57
N ASP A 23 15.76 12.63 -23.40
CA ASP A 23 17.13 12.28 -23.04
C ASP A 23 17.82 13.47 -22.38
N ILE A 24 18.09 13.40 -21.10
CA ILE A 24 18.93 14.37 -20.38
C ILE A 24 20.31 13.75 -20.13
N ASP A 25 21.25 14.43 -20.71
CA ASP A 25 22.68 14.26 -20.76
C ASP A 25 23.35 13.86 -19.44
N ILE A 26 24.25 12.87 -19.52
CA ILE A 26 25.03 12.33 -18.41
C ILE A 26 26.31 13.18 -18.31
N ASP A 27 26.30 14.18 -17.45
CA ASP A 27 27.56 14.65 -16.84
C ASP A 27 27.30 15.58 -15.64
N ARG A 28 27.26 15.00 -14.43
CA ARG A 28 27.65 15.66 -13.19
C ARG A 28 27.93 14.62 -12.11
N GLN A 29 29.14 14.09 -12.16
CA GLN A 29 29.75 13.44 -10.99
C GLN A 29 30.07 14.48 -9.92
N SER A 30 30.01 13.99 -8.68
CA SER A 30 30.62 14.51 -7.47
C SER A 30 29.96 15.74 -6.82
N LYS A 31 29.13 15.41 -5.83
CA LYS A 31 29.31 15.86 -4.44
C LYS A 31 28.30 15.09 -3.58
N ALA A 32 28.79 14.05 -2.90
CA ALA A 32 28.10 13.47 -1.77
C ALA A 32 28.04 14.52 -0.64
N ASN A 33 27.00 15.33 -0.65
CA ASN A 33 26.67 16.13 0.50
C ASN A 33 25.82 15.26 1.43
N THR A 34 26.36 15.00 2.59
CA THR A 34 25.63 14.57 3.79
C THR A 34 24.35 15.40 3.89
N PHE A 35 23.22 14.80 3.56
CA PHE A 35 21.92 15.39 3.80
C PHE A 35 21.69 15.37 5.32
N ASP A 36 21.98 16.48 5.97
CA ASP A 36 21.44 16.84 7.29
C ASP A 36 19.93 17.07 7.13
N CYS A 37 19.18 15.98 7.08
CA CYS A 37 17.72 16.02 7.11
C CYS A 37 17.28 16.24 8.54
N PHE A 38 16.92 17.40 8.85
CA PHE A 38 16.29 18.02 10.01
C PHE A 38 17.14 19.13 10.66
N PRO A 39 16.60 20.30 10.82
CA PRO A 39 17.17 21.22 11.79
C PRO A 39 16.95 20.61 13.17
N LEU A 40 18.03 20.09 13.77
CA LEU A 40 18.12 19.63 15.16
C LEU A 40 17.77 20.74 16.20
N MET A 41 17.05 21.78 15.78
CA MET A 41 16.84 22.99 16.56
C MET A 41 15.85 22.87 17.72
N PHE A 42 15.10 21.76 17.85
CA PHE A 42 14.04 21.68 18.87
C PHE A 42 14.11 20.51 19.85
N ILE A 43 15.12 19.66 19.79
CA ILE A 43 15.28 18.60 20.80
C ILE A 43 16.30 19.07 21.82
N LYS A 44 15.84 19.55 22.98
CA LYS A 44 16.71 19.70 24.14
C LYS A 44 17.31 18.34 24.48
N ASN A 45 18.63 18.24 24.56
CA ASN A 45 19.43 17.03 24.77
C ASN A 45 19.07 16.13 25.98
N ASN A 46 18.02 16.47 26.73
CA ASN A 46 17.63 15.75 27.95
C ASN A 46 16.45 14.79 27.79
N ASP A 47 15.81 14.74 26.61
CA ASP A 47 14.59 13.93 26.37
C ASP A 47 14.78 12.81 25.35
N ILE A 48 15.99 12.28 25.16
CA ILE A 48 16.17 11.03 24.37
C ILE A 48 15.65 9.88 25.24
N PRO A 49 14.43 9.36 24.99
CA PRO A 49 13.88 8.26 25.79
C PRO A 49 14.79 7.04 25.67
N LYS A 50 14.92 6.28 26.75
CA LYS A 50 15.53 4.95 26.68
C LYS A 50 14.87 4.17 25.56
N LYS A 51 15.65 3.73 24.55
CA LYS A 51 15.19 3.03 23.34
C LYS A 51 14.47 1.74 23.70
N GLU A 52 13.16 1.79 23.85
CA GLU A 52 12.30 0.60 23.95
C GLU A 52 11.70 0.21 22.61
N ILE A 53 11.64 1.16 21.65
CA ILE A 53 11.04 0.97 20.31
C ILE A 53 12.13 1.29 19.27
N PRO A 54 12.57 0.31 18.48
CA PRO A 54 13.67 0.51 17.54
C PRO A 54 13.23 1.25 16.27
N GLY A 55 13.98 2.29 15.90
CA GLY A 55 13.92 2.91 14.57
C GLY A 55 14.76 2.14 13.54
N LEU A 56 14.77 2.60 12.30
CA LEU A 56 15.53 2.07 11.18
C LEU A 56 16.51 3.12 10.65
N ALA A 57 17.76 2.76 10.46
CA ALA A 57 18.76 3.68 9.92
C ALA A 57 18.43 4.06 8.46
N ASN A 58 18.65 5.32 8.12
CA ASN A 58 18.52 5.80 6.75
C ASN A 58 19.87 5.68 6.03
N PHE A 59 19.88 4.88 4.96
CA PHE A 59 21.00 4.75 4.05
C PHE A 59 20.56 5.15 2.65
N GLU A 60 21.32 6.02 2.03
CA GLU A 60 21.07 6.39 0.62
C GLU A 60 19.64 6.91 0.36
N GLY A 61 19.01 7.56 1.34
CA GLY A 61 17.67 8.11 1.18
C GLY A 61 16.53 7.10 1.23
N ASN A 62 16.67 5.99 1.98
CA ASN A 62 15.67 4.94 2.07
C ASN A 62 14.54 5.19 3.11
N CYS A 63 14.32 6.44 3.52
CA CYS A 63 13.24 6.80 4.44
C CYS A 63 11.85 6.34 3.95
N TYR A 64 11.61 6.38 2.63
CA TYR A 64 10.38 5.87 2.00
C TYR A 64 10.14 4.39 2.30
N LEU A 65 11.19 3.56 2.26
CA LEU A 65 11.13 2.13 2.58
C LEU A 65 10.98 1.93 4.09
N ASN A 66 11.78 2.67 4.90
CA ASN A 66 11.71 2.60 6.36
C ASN A 66 10.31 2.88 6.88
N SER A 67 9.60 3.87 6.31
CA SER A 67 8.24 4.22 6.72
C SER A 67 7.24 3.08 6.49
N ILE A 68 7.36 2.34 5.38
CA ILE A 68 6.52 1.16 5.10
C ILE A 68 6.88 -0.02 5.99
N LEU A 69 8.17 -0.28 6.20
CA LEU A 69 8.64 -1.39 7.02
C LEU A 69 8.21 -1.25 8.48
N GLN A 70 8.19 -0.02 9.03
CA GLN A 70 7.62 0.24 10.35
C GLN A 70 6.13 -0.09 10.39
N CYS A 71 5.34 0.34 9.41
CA CYS A 71 3.92 -0.02 9.33
C CYS A 71 3.71 -1.54 9.25
N PHE A 72 4.49 -2.24 8.43
CA PHE A 72 4.43 -3.71 8.30
C PHE A 72 4.80 -4.43 9.60
N TYR A 73 5.78 -3.93 10.35
CA TYR A 73 6.15 -4.50 11.64
C TYR A 73 4.98 -4.47 12.65
N TYR A 74 4.12 -3.43 12.57
CA TYR A 74 2.93 -3.33 13.41
C TYR A 74 1.69 -4.04 12.86
N CYS A 75 1.74 -4.61 11.64
CA CYS A 75 0.81 -5.66 11.21
C CYS A 75 1.15 -6.96 11.96
N LYS A 76 0.57 -7.14 13.13
CA LYS A 76 0.97 -8.18 14.10
C LYS A 76 0.92 -9.59 13.54
N ASP A 77 -0.11 -9.91 12.73
CA ASP A 77 -0.25 -11.25 12.16
C ASP A 77 0.86 -11.54 11.15
N LEU A 78 1.25 -10.54 10.34
CA LEU A 78 2.39 -10.67 9.43
C LEU A 78 3.69 -10.90 10.19
N THR A 79 3.97 -10.06 11.19
CA THR A 79 5.18 -10.17 12.03
C THR A 79 5.23 -11.51 12.77
N ASN A 80 4.11 -11.94 13.36
CA ASN A 80 4.01 -13.22 14.06
C ASN A 80 4.19 -14.40 13.12
N PHE A 81 3.67 -14.33 11.88
CA PHE A 81 3.89 -15.36 10.87
C PHE A 81 5.38 -15.54 10.60
N PHE A 82 6.11 -14.47 10.32
CA PHE A 82 7.54 -14.53 10.04
C PHE A 82 8.33 -15.12 11.23
N ILE A 83 8.02 -14.72 12.46
CA ILE A 83 8.68 -15.25 13.65
C ILE A 83 8.37 -16.74 13.85
N LYS A 84 7.10 -17.16 13.72
CA LYS A 84 6.67 -18.53 13.95
C LYS A 84 7.12 -19.49 12.84
N LYS A 85 7.24 -19.00 11.62
CA LYS A 85 7.55 -19.79 10.41
C LYS A 85 9.01 -19.61 9.94
N GLU A 86 9.90 -19.12 10.80
CA GLU A 86 11.30 -18.85 10.51
C GLU A 86 11.97 -19.98 9.72
N ASN A 87 11.95 -21.22 10.24
CA ASN A 87 12.58 -22.38 9.61
C ASN A 87 11.98 -22.73 8.25
N GLU A 88 10.66 -22.56 8.08
CA GLU A 88 9.97 -22.84 6.82
C GLU A 88 10.35 -21.80 5.76
N ILE A 89 10.43 -20.52 6.13
CA ILE A 89 10.81 -19.41 5.25
C ILE A 89 12.26 -19.59 4.79
N ILE A 90 13.18 -19.89 5.72
CA ILE A 90 14.59 -20.16 5.40
C ILE A 90 14.71 -21.35 4.43
N LYS A 91 13.98 -22.43 4.68
CA LYS A 91 13.98 -23.63 3.82
C LYS A 91 13.44 -23.34 2.43
N LYS A 92 12.46 -22.45 2.31
CA LYS A 92 11.88 -22.04 1.04
C LYS A 92 12.85 -21.24 0.17
N GLY A 93 13.78 -20.53 0.79
CA GLY A 93 14.94 -19.92 0.14
C GLY A 93 14.65 -18.64 -0.65
N GLY A 94 13.51 -18.00 -0.43
CA GLY A 94 13.19 -16.72 -1.04
C GLY A 94 14.13 -15.62 -0.56
N LYS A 95 14.73 -14.86 -1.48
CA LYS A 95 15.73 -13.84 -1.10
C LYS A 95 15.13 -12.70 -0.31
N LEU A 96 13.98 -12.18 -0.76
CA LEU A 96 13.33 -11.04 -0.12
C LEU A 96 12.66 -11.45 1.19
N SER A 97 12.02 -12.61 1.23
CA SER A 97 11.39 -13.14 2.44
C SER A 97 12.42 -13.42 3.56
N ASN A 98 13.61 -13.93 3.19
CA ASN A 98 14.70 -14.11 4.15
C ASN A 98 15.29 -12.78 4.63
N ALA A 99 15.45 -11.79 3.74
CA ALA A 99 15.90 -10.45 4.11
C ALA A 99 14.90 -9.72 5.02
N TYR A 100 13.59 -9.90 4.75
CA TYR A 100 12.53 -9.35 5.59
C TYR A 100 12.46 -10.07 6.95
N LEU A 101 12.60 -11.41 6.97
CA LEU A 101 12.67 -12.21 8.20
C LEU A 101 13.82 -11.73 9.10
N ASP A 102 15.03 -11.55 8.56
CA ASP A 102 16.17 -11.05 9.32
C ASP A 102 15.87 -9.71 9.98
N LEU A 103 15.26 -8.78 9.23
CA LEU A 103 14.84 -7.48 9.76
C LEU A 103 13.82 -7.64 10.91
N ILE A 104 12.79 -8.46 10.72
CA ILE A 104 11.74 -8.69 11.73
C ILE A 104 12.34 -9.29 13.01
N LEU A 105 13.25 -10.25 12.90
CA LEU A 105 13.92 -10.86 14.06
C LEU A 105 14.76 -9.84 14.83
N ARG A 106 15.49 -8.97 14.15
CA ARG A 106 16.27 -7.88 14.78
C ARG A 106 15.39 -6.87 15.49
N LEU A 107 14.32 -6.43 14.85
CA LEU A 107 13.33 -5.52 15.45
C LEU A 107 12.66 -6.14 16.68
N ASN A 108 12.28 -7.41 16.59
CA ASN A 108 11.66 -8.14 17.70
C ASN A 108 12.61 -8.32 18.90
N LYS A 109 13.92 -8.49 18.66
CA LYS A 109 14.96 -8.52 19.70
C LYS A 109 15.26 -7.13 20.30
N LYS A 110 14.63 -6.08 19.78
CA LYS A 110 14.85 -4.68 20.19
C LYS A 110 16.33 -4.29 20.13
N GLU A 111 17.02 -4.70 19.09
CA GLU A 111 18.42 -4.34 18.90
C GLU A 111 18.59 -2.82 18.85
N LYS A 112 19.68 -2.29 19.40
CA LYS A 112 19.90 -0.84 19.51
C LYS A 112 20.04 -0.14 18.16
N TYR A 113 20.51 -0.89 17.17
CA TYR A 113 20.71 -0.40 15.82
C TYR A 113 20.09 -1.37 14.83
N ASN A 114 19.20 -0.89 14.03
CA ASN A 114 18.56 -1.65 12.96
C ASN A 114 18.64 -0.87 11.65
N ASP A 115 18.79 -1.59 10.57
CA ASP A 115 18.73 -1.06 9.22
C ASP A 115 18.06 -2.04 8.26
N ALA A 116 17.59 -1.51 7.14
CA ALA A 116 16.97 -2.30 6.08
C ALA A 116 17.91 -2.52 4.88
N LYS A 117 19.24 -2.43 5.07
CA LYS A 117 20.21 -2.45 3.96
C LYS A 117 20.16 -3.74 3.15
N ILE A 118 20.07 -4.90 3.82
CA ILE A 118 19.98 -6.21 3.14
C ILE A 118 18.70 -6.25 2.29
N LEU A 119 17.57 -5.87 2.88
CA LEU A 119 16.28 -5.82 2.19
C LEU A 119 16.29 -4.84 1.01
N LEU A 120 16.84 -3.64 1.19
CA LEU A 120 16.97 -2.65 0.13
C LEU A 120 17.82 -3.18 -1.04
N ASN A 121 18.95 -3.83 -0.75
CA ASN A 121 19.80 -4.41 -1.79
C ASN A 121 19.07 -5.52 -2.54
N THR A 122 18.32 -6.38 -1.84
CA THR A 122 17.51 -7.41 -2.47
C THR A 122 16.41 -6.81 -3.37
N LEU A 123 15.75 -5.75 -2.92
CA LEU A 123 14.78 -5.02 -3.75
C LEU A 123 15.43 -4.39 -4.99
N LYS A 124 16.65 -3.87 -4.88
CA LYS A 124 17.43 -3.37 -6.02
C LYS A 124 17.75 -4.46 -7.05
N GLU A 125 17.98 -5.70 -6.60
CA GLU A 125 18.21 -6.83 -7.51
C GLU A 125 16.95 -7.20 -8.31
N VAL A 126 15.78 -7.23 -7.65
CA VAL A 126 14.51 -7.63 -8.29
C VAL A 126 13.87 -6.52 -9.12
N SER A 127 14.21 -5.26 -8.83
CA SER A 127 13.67 -4.08 -9.51
C SER A 127 14.71 -2.99 -9.74
N TYR A 128 15.78 -3.36 -10.44
CA TYR A 128 16.94 -2.52 -10.68
C TYR A 128 16.63 -1.12 -11.23
N ASN A 129 15.74 -1.04 -12.22
CA ASN A 129 15.43 0.24 -12.86
C ASN A 129 14.72 1.23 -11.94
N PHE A 130 13.83 0.73 -11.07
CA PHE A 130 13.09 1.56 -10.14
C PHE A 130 14.01 2.09 -9.02
N PHE A 131 14.69 1.19 -8.31
CA PHE A 131 15.51 1.57 -7.16
C PHE A 131 16.84 2.24 -7.56
N LYS A 132 17.38 1.99 -8.77
CA LYS A 132 18.59 2.66 -9.28
C LYS A 132 18.35 4.14 -9.59
N LYS A 133 17.16 4.49 -10.07
CA LYS A 133 16.80 5.88 -10.40
C LYS A 133 16.40 6.72 -9.18
N GLY A 134 16.67 6.24 -7.96
CA GLY A 134 16.28 6.93 -6.73
C GLY A 134 14.77 6.94 -6.53
N GLY A 135 14.13 5.82 -6.79
CA GLY A 135 12.70 5.62 -6.58
C GLY A 135 12.34 5.80 -5.11
N ASN A 136 12.06 7.03 -4.73
CA ASN A 136 11.84 7.44 -3.33
C ASN A 136 10.34 7.48 -3.00
N ASP A 137 9.51 6.67 -3.67
CA ASP A 137 8.07 6.62 -3.47
C ASP A 137 7.68 5.46 -2.53
N PRO A 138 7.14 5.74 -1.33
CA PRO A 138 6.63 4.73 -0.40
C PRO A 138 5.61 3.77 -1.04
N LYS A 139 4.75 4.28 -1.94
CA LYS A 139 3.74 3.47 -2.64
C LYS A 139 4.39 2.40 -3.52
N ALA A 140 5.44 2.77 -4.26
CA ALA A 140 6.13 1.81 -5.10
C ALA A 140 6.89 0.78 -4.25
N ALA A 141 7.53 1.18 -3.15
CA ALA A 141 8.15 0.25 -2.21
C ALA A 141 7.12 -0.74 -1.64
N LEU A 142 5.93 -0.25 -1.26
CA LEU A 142 4.83 -1.09 -0.80
C LEU A 142 4.44 -2.15 -1.85
N PHE A 143 4.23 -1.75 -3.11
CA PHE A 143 3.83 -2.68 -4.15
C PHE A 143 4.89 -3.74 -4.43
N TYR A 144 6.16 -3.35 -4.52
CA TYR A 144 7.26 -4.31 -4.70
C TYR A 144 7.40 -5.27 -3.51
N LEU A 145 7.22 -4.80 -2.29
CA LEU A 145 7.24 -5.65 -1.10
C LEU A 145 6.10 -6.66 -1.12
N LEU A 146 4.85 -6.21 -1.30
CA LEU A 146 3.68 -7.08 -1.33
C LEU A 146 3.79 -8.13 -2.44
N GLU A 147 4.14 -7.71 -3.67
CA GLU A 147 4.23 -8.60 -4.83
C GLU A 147 5.32 -9.66 -4.65
N ASN A 148 6.53 -9.26 -4.28
CA ASN A 148 7.65 -10.20 -4.20
C ASN A 148 7.54 -11.11 -2.98
N LEU A 149 7.08 -10.60 -1.81
CA LEU A 149 6.80 -11.47 -0.65
C LEU A 149 5.68 -12.46 -0.98
N HIS A 150 4.61 -12.04 -1.67
CA HIS A 150 3.57 -12.94 -2.13
C HIS A 150 4.13 -14.04 -3.03
N ASN A 151 4.90 -13.67 -4.07
CA ASN A 151 5.45 -14.62 -5.02
C ASN A 151 6.43 -15.62 -4.39
N GLU A 152 7.26 -15.19 -3.43
CA GLU A 152 8.19 -16.07 -2.74
C GLU A 152 7.50 -16.97 -1.70
N LEU A 153 6.41 -16.50 -1.07
CA LEU A 153 5.73 -17.21 0.01
C LEU A 153 4.50 -18.01 -0.43
N LYS A 154 4.02 -17.80 -1.67
CA LYS A 154 2.84 -18.53 -2.16
C LYS A 154 3.06 -20.04 -2.15
N GLU A 155 1.99 -20.78 -1.88
CA GLU A 155 1.94 -22.22 -2.01
C GLU A 155 1.99 -22.60 -3.51
N GLN A 156 2.81 -23.59 -3.86
CA GLN A 156 2.84 -24.09 -5.24
C GLN A 156 1.65 -25.02 -5.44
N ASN A 157 0.71 -24.60 -6.24
CA ASN A 157 -0.39 -25.47 -6.69
C ASN A 157 -0.08 -25.93 -8.11
N LEU A 158 0.27 -27.22 -8.26
CA LEU A 158 0.73 -27.82 -9.53
C LEU A 158 -0.40 -27.99 -10.57
N ASP A 159 -1.66 -27.93 -10.14
CA ASP A 159 -2.84 -28.21 -10.99
C ASP A 159 -3.53 -26.92 -11.51
N TYR A 160 -2.85 -25.77 -11.43
CA TYR A 160 -3.43 -24.52 -11.86
C TYR A 160 -3.32 -24.28 -13.37
N ASN A 161 -4.47 -24.21 -14.04
CA ASN A 161 -4.58 -23.82 -15.45
C ASN A 161 -4.89 -22.32 -15.55
N GLU A 162 -4.05 -21.55 -16.25
CA GLU A 162 -4.18 -20.09 -16.42
C GLU A 162 -5.48 -19.65 -17.16
N GLU A 163 -6.20 -20.57 -17.78
CA GLU A 163 -7.42 -20.27 -18.58
C GLU A 163 -8.64 -19.85 -17.73
N ASP A 164 -8.63 -20.12 -16.42
CA ASP A 164 -9.74 -19.84 -15.49
C ASP A 164 -9.70 -18.45 -14.83
N ILE A 165 -8.96 -17.48 -15.37
CA ILE A 165 -8.69 -16.19 -14.68
C ILE A 165 -9.88 -15.22 -14.69
N CYS A 166 -10.87 -15.41 -15.57
CA CYS A 166 -11.99 -14.48 -15.69
C CYS A 166 -13.00 -14.68 -14.56
N CYS A 167 -13.04 -13.73 -13.62
CA CYS A 167 -14.02 -13.70 -12.53
C CYS A 167 -15.29 -12.92 -12.91
N GLU A 168 -15.64 -12.91 -14.21
CA GLU A 168 -16.81 -12.24 -14.73
C GLU A 168 -17.97 -13.21 -14.89
N ASP A 169 -19.20 -12.81 -14.47
CA ASP A 169 -20.43 -13.58 -14.68
C ASP A 169 -21.65 -12.64 -14.60
N ILE A 170 -22.78 -13.07 -15.17
CA ILE A 170 -24.10 -12.42 -14.98
C ILE A 170 -24.66 -12.70 -13.58
N ASP A 171 -24.16 -13.73 -12.91
CA ASP A 171 -24.51 -14.14 -11.57
C ASP A 171 -23.37 -13.71 -10.61
N GLN A 172 -23.71 -12.91 -9.61
CA GLN A 172 -22.76 -12.39 -8.62
C GLN A 172 -22.05 -13.52 -7.87
N GLU A 173 -22.78 -14.54 -7.46
CA GLU A 173 -22.22 -15.65 -6.68
C GLU A 173 -21.22 -16.47 -7.52
N LYS A 174 -21.54 -16.71 -8.79
CA LYS A 174 -20.61 -17.40 -9.70
C LYS A 174 -19.35 -16.61 -9.96
N ALA A 175 -19.46 -15.28 -10.15
CA ALA A 175 -18.28 -14.41 -10.26
C ALA A 175 -17.41 -14.49 -9.01
N PHE A 176 -18.03 -14.52 -7.83
CA PHE A 176 -17.33 -14.62 -6.56
C PHE A 176 -16.69 -16.01 -6.34
N GLN A 177 -17.35 -17.09 -6.74
CA GLN A 177 -16.77 -18.44 -6.64
C GLN A 177 -15.54 -18.60 -7.56
N LYS A 178 -15.57 -18.02 -8.77
CA LYS A 178 -14.39 -17.97 -9.64
C LYS A 178 -13.24 -17.21 -8.98
N TYR A 179 -13.53 -16.05 -8.35
CA TYR A 179 -12.55 -15.31 -7.59
C TYR A 179 -11.96 -16.14 -6.45
N LYS A 180 -12.78 -16.78 -5.61
CA LYS A 180 -12.31 -17.62 -4.50
C LYS A 180 -11.37 -18.72 -4.97
N LYS A 181 -11.74 -19.44 -6.02
CA LYS A 181 -10.89 -20.48 -6.61
C LYS A 181 -9.53 -19.94 -7.04
N ASN A 182 -9.49 -18.74 -7.62
CA ASN A 182 -8.24 -18.10 -8.02
C ASN A 182 -7.38 -17.70 -6.81
N GLU A 183 -7.98 -17.13 -5.74
CA GLU A 183 -7.26 -16.79 -4.51
C GLU A 183 -6.70 -18.05 -3.82
N GLU A 184 -7.46 -19.14 -3.75
CA GLU A 184 -7.01 -20.43 -3.20
C GLU A 184 -5.81 -20.98 -3.96
N ASN A 185 -5.81 -20.87 -5.28
CA ASN A 185 -4.69 -21.33 -6.12
C ASN A 185 -3.43 -20.44 -6.00
N ASN A 186 -3.59 -19.21 -5.55
CA ASN A 186 -2.50 -18.23 -5.38
C ASN A 186 -2.30 -17.83 -3.91
N LYS A 187 -2.58 -18.74 -2.99
CA LYS A 187 -2.57 -18.45 -1.56
C LYS A 187 -1.17 -18.18 -1.01
N SER A 188 -1.04 -17.14 -0.22
CA SER A 188 0.14 -16.81 0.62
C SER A 188 -0.32 -16.03 1.84
N ILE A 189 0.53 -15.89 2.84
CA ILE A 189 0.24 -15.02 3.99
C ILE A 189 -0.05 -13.56 3.56
N ILE A 190 0.57 -13.09 2.48
CA ILE A 190 0.32 -11.74 1.96
C ILE A 190 -1.10 -11.64 1.39
N SER A 191 -1.54 -12.60 0.57
CA SER A 191 -2.90 -12.60 0.05
C SER A 191 -3.94 -12.80 1.15
N GLU A 192 -3.67 -13.64 2.14
CA GLU A 192 -4.59 -13.88 3.28
C GLU A 192 -4.80 -12.62 4.12
N LEU A 193 -3.75 -11.82 4.33
CA LEU A 193 -3.81 -10.67 5.21
C LEU A 193 -4.27 -9.39 4.52
N PHE A 194 -3.91 -9.20 3.24
CA PHE A 194 -4.09 -7.92 2.56
C PHE A 194 -5.05 -7.95 1.37
N ASN A 195 -5.32 -9.13 0.77
CA ASN A 195 -6.21 -9.18 -0.38
C ASN A 195 -7.68 -9.11 0.04
N TRP A 196 -8.45 -8.42 -0.80
CA TRP A 196 -9.89 -8.30 -0.70
C TRP A 196 -10.52 -8.32 -2.09
N CYS A 197 -11.81 -8.59 -2.17
CA CYS A 197 -12.51 -8.65 -3.44
C CYS A 197 -13.35 -7.40 -3.67
N LEU A 198 -13.00 -6.66 -4.72
CA LEU A 198 -13.84 -5.61 -5.28
C LEU A 198 -14.85 -6.24 -6.23
N LEU A 199 -16.13 -6.13 -5.88
CA LEU A 199 -17.24 -6.47 -6.76
C LEU A 199 -17.65 -5.22 -7.54
N THR A 200 -17.59 -5.28 -8.87
CA THR A 200 -18.11 -4.23 -9.75
C THR A 200 -19.29 -4.75 -10.53
N LYS A 201 -20.45 -4.09 -10.41
CA LYS A 201 -21.60 -4.30 -11.29
C LYS A 201 -21.53 -3.30 -12.44
N ASN A 202 -21.48 -3.81 -13.67
CA ASN A 202 -21.48 -3.04 -14.90
C ASN A 202 -22.88 -3.15 -15.54
N GLU A 203 -23.62 -2.05 -15.66
CA GLU A 203 -24.97 -2.03 -16.21
C GLU A 203 -25.05 -1.10 -17.41
N CYS A 204 -25.42 -1.63 -18.58
CA CYS A 204 -25.66 -0.84 -19.79
C CYS A 204 -26.96 -0.02 -19.62
N LYS A 205 -26.89 1.29 -19.76
CA LYS A 205 -28.07 2.18 -19.61
C LYS A 205 -29.10 1.98 -20.69
N LYS A 206 -28.76 1.48 -21.88
CA LYS A 206 -29.66 1.23 -22.98
C LYS A 206 -30.39 -0.09 -22.88
N CYS A 207 -29.65 -1.21 -22.95
CA CYS A 207 -30.25 -2.54 -22.98
C CYS A 207 -30.55 -3.13 -21.61
N LYS A 208 -30.08 -2.46 -20.51
CA LYS A 208 -30.21 -2.90 -19.11
C LYS A 208 -29.50 -4.23 -18.78
N ASN A 209 -28.78 -4.80 -19.74
CA ASN A 209 -27.92 -5.93 -19.47
C ASN A 209 -26.83 -5.54 -18.49
N PHE A 210 -26.50 -6.43 -17.57
CA PHE A 210 -25.46 -6.23 -16.58
C PHE A 210 -24.62 -7.50 -16.41
N HIS A 211 -23.45 -7.30 -15.85
CA HIS A 211 -22.58 -8.39 -15.40
C HIS A 211 -21.81 -7.94 -14.18
N TYR A 212 -21.31 -8.90 -13.42
CA TYR A 212 -20.50 -8.71 -12.24
C TYR A 212 -19.06 -9.12 -12.54
N ILE A 213 -18.13 -8.32 -12.00
CA ILE A 213 -16.70 -8.60 -12.05
C ILE A 213 -16.19 -8.61 -10.62
N CYS A 214 -15.53 -9.70 -10.22
CA CYS A 214 -14.81 -9.81 -8.96
C CYS A 214 -13.32 -9.67 -9.21
N GLU A 215 -12.69 -8.67 -8.62
CA GLU A 215 -11.27 -8.36 -8.78
C GLU A 215 -10.55 -8.42 -7.45
N SER A 216 -9.40 -9.12 -7.42
CA SER A 216 -8.51 -9.10 -6.27
C SER A 216 -7.83 -7.75 -6.15
N GLN A 217 -7.95 -7.15 -4.99
CA GLN A 217 -7.30 -5.89 -4.61
C GLN A 217 -6.52 -6.11 -3.32
N ASN A 218 -5.43 -5.37 -3.12
CA ASN A 218 -4.68 -5.34 -1.86
C ASN A 218 -4.62 -3.94 -1.23
N ASN A 219 -5.27 -2.97 -1.84
CA ASN A 219 -5.38 -1.60 -1.35
C ASN A 219 -6.60 -0.88 -1.94
N ILE A 220 -7.00 0.21 -1.31
CA ILE A 220 -7.90 1.22 -1.87
C ILE A 220 -7.03 2.38 -2.36
N LEU A 221 -6.97 2.59 -3.68
CA LEU A 221 -6.21 3.68 -4.28
C LEU A 221 -7.13 4.85 -4.60
N ILE A 222 -7.03 5.93 -3.84
CA ILE A 222 -7.83 7.14 -4.02
C ILE A 222 -7.02 8.20 -4.78
N SER A 223 -7.46 8.54 -5.99
CA SER A 223 -6.82 9.60 -6.80
C SER A 223 -7.31 10.97 -6.36
N LEU A 224 -6.56 11.65 -5.51
CA LEU A 224 -6.92 12.97 -4.96
C LEU A 224 -7.01 14.05 -6.03
N ASN A 225 -6.28 13.94 -7.14
CA ASN A 225 -6.38 14.86 -8.28
C ASN A 225 -7.75 14.92 -8.92
N LYS A 226 -8.61 13.92 -8.66
CA LYS A 226 -9.99 13.84 -9.16
C LYS A 226 -11.01 14.29 -8.10
N TYR A 227 -10.55 14.59 -6.89
CA TYR A 227 -11.40 15.03 -5.79
C TYR A 227 -11.39 16.55 -5.73
N GLU A 228 -12.47 17.15 -6.19
CA GLU A 228 -12.65 18.61 -6.20
C GLU A 228 -13.34 19.05 -4.91
N THR A 229 -12.72 19.98 -4.19
CA THR A 229 -13.27 20.57 -2.97
C THR A 229 -12.71 21.97 -2.72
N GLU A 230 -13.52 22.84 -2.13
CA GLU A 230 -13.10 24.13 -1.60
C GLU A 230 -12.70 24.04 -0.13
N ASN A 231 -12.93 22.90 0.51
CA ASN A 231 -12.59 22.68 1.92
C ASN A 231 -11.08 22.56 2.12
N LYS A 232 -10.54 23.30 3.07
CA LYS A 232 -9.13 23.17 3.47
C LYS A 232 -8.83 21.89 4.25
N ASN A 233 -9.84 21.29 4.86
CA ASN A 233 -9.74 20.04 5.60
C ASN A 233 -10.72 19.04 5.01
N VAL A 234 -10.25 17.84 4.69
CA VAL A 234 -11.03 16.74 4.14
C VAL A 234 -10.88 15.54 5.07
N ILE A 235 -11.97 14.92 5.45
CA ILE A 235 -11.94 13.70 6.27
C ILE A 235 -11.81 12.47 5.37
N LEU A 236 -11.16 11.44 5.89
CA LEU A 236 -10.91 10.21 5.13
C LEU A 236 -12.22 9.53 4.68
N ASP A 237 -13.27 9.61 5.48
CA ASP A 237 -14.57 9.04 5.17
C ASP A 237 -15.16 9.63 3.86
N ASP A 238 -15.02 10.95 3.63
CA ASP A 238 -15.46 11.58 2.38
C ASP A 238 -14.65 11.06 1.17
N LEU A 239 -13.38 10.79 1.36
CA LEU A 239 -12.54 10.21 0.31
C LEU A 239 -12.90 8.75 0.02
N ILE A 240 -13.26 7.98 1.04
CA ILE A 240 -13.78 6.60 0.87
C ILE A 240 -15.11 6.63 0.13
N LYS A 241 -16.05 7.52 0.49
CA LYS A 241 -17.31 7.73 -0.24
C LYS A 241 -17.06 8.09 -1.69
N PHE A 242 -16.09 8.96 -1.94
CA PHE A 242 -15.70 9.33 -3.31
C PHE A 242 -15.19 8.11 -4.11
N TYR A 243 -14.38 7.23 -3.51
CA TYR A 243 -13.88 6.01 -4.15
C TYR A 243 -15.00 5.05 -4.53
N PHE A 244 -16.01 4.88 -3.68
CA PHE A 244 -17.13 3.97 -3.90
C PHE A 244 -18.32 4.62 -4.67
N LYS A 245 -18.24 5.90 -4.97
CA LYS A 245 -19.26 6.58 -5.77
C LYS A 245 -19.44 5.88 -7.12
N ASP A 246 -20.71 5.73 -7.52
CA ASP A 246 -21.03 5.24 -8.84
C ASP A 246 -20.38 6.09 -9.95
N ASP A 247 -19.84 5.41 -10.94
CA ASP A 247 -19.19 6.04 -12.10
C ASP A 247 -19.91 5.67 -13.40
N GLU A 248 -19.78 6.50 -14.42
CA GLU A 248 -20.35 6.25 -15.73
C GLU A 248 -19.29 6.44 -16.81
N LYS A 249 -19.11 5.43 -17.64
CA LYS A 249 -18.16 5.46 -18.75
C LYS A 249 -18.84 5.03 -20.04
N HIS A 250 -18.26 5.43 -21.17
CA HIS A 250 -18.71 5.00 -22.48
C HIS A 250 -18.02 3.69 -22.87
N PHE A 251 -18.82 2.67 -23.16
CA PHE A 251 -18.34 1.37 -23.63
C PHE A 251 -19.18 0.87 -24.80
N ILE A 252 -18.61 -0.07 -25.58
CA ILE A 252 -19.33 -0.72 -26.66
C ILE A 252 -20.29 -1.73 -26.03
N CYS A 253 -21.59 -1.58 -26.29
CA CYS A 253 -22.60 -2.54 -25.88
C CYS A 253 -22.45 -3.84 -26.71
N ASN A 254 -22.36 -4.98 -26.03
CA ASN A 254 -22.21 -6.29 -26.70
C ASN A 254 -23.41 -6.65 -27.57
N SER A 255 -24.60 -6.17 -27.21
CA SER A 255 -25.85 -6.45 -27.95
C SER A 255 -25.93 -5.70 -29.28
N ASP A 256 -25.60 -4.41 -29.27
CA ASP A 256 -25.86 -3.50 -30.40
C ASP A 256 -24.61 -3.05 -31.13
N LYS A 257 -23.41 -3.37 -30.57
CA LYS A 257 -22.10 -2.93 -31.08
C LYS A 257 -21.90 -1.41 -31.14
N GLU A 258 -22.77 -0.65 -30.49
CA GLU A 258 -22.69 0.82 -30.40
C GLU A 258 -22.10 1.26 -29.04
N ILE A 259 -21.60 2.49 -28.97
CA ILE A 259 -21.03 3.08 -27.75
C ILE A 259 -22.15 3.64 -26.88
N PHE A 260 -22.32 3.09 -25.68
CA PHE A 260 -23.30 3.56 -24.69
C PHE A 260 -22.68 3.86 -23.35
N LYS A 261 -23.43 4.56 -22.50
CA LYS A 261 -23.07 4.75 -21.10
C LYS A 261 -23.31 3.47 -20.31
N VAL A 262 -22.27 3.03 -19.64
CA VAL A 262 -22.30 1.92 -18.68
C VAL A 262 -22.13 2.51 -17.28
N LYS A 263 -23.03 2.14 -16.38
CA LYS A 263 -22.96 2.49 -14.97
C LYS A 263 -22.11 1.43 -14.24
N PHE A 264 -21.15 1.90 -13.43
CA PHE A 264 -20.29 1.08 -12.59
C PHE A 264 -20.64 1.29 -11.13
N THR A 265 -21.09 0.25 -10.46
CA THR A 265 -21.33 0.26 -9.01
C THR A 265 -20.34 -0.64 -8.34
N LYS A 266 -19.58 -0.11 -7.37
CA LYS A 266 -18.52 -0.82 -6.64
C LYS A 266 -19.00 -1.22 -5.26
N LYS A 267 -18.69 -2.44 -4.83
CA LYS A 267 -18.92 -2.95 -3.48
C LYS A 267 -17.78 -3.86 -3.04
N ILE A 268 -17.67 -4.10 -1.76
CA ILE A 268 -16.74 -5.05 -1.16
C ILE A 268 -17.51 -6.35 -0.91
N ILE A 269 -17.02 -7.48 -1.42
CA ILE A 269 -17.64 -8.79 -1.20
C ILE A 269 -16.81 -9.69 -0.27
N SER A 270 -15.50 -9.46 -0.17
CA SER A 270 -14.65 -10.04 0.88
C SER A 270 -13.67 -9.00 1.41
N LEU A 271 -13.29 -9.13 2.66
CA LEU A 271 -12.55 -8.12 3.42
C LEU A 271 -11.17 -8.62 3.82
N PRO A 272 -10.11 -7.78 3.78
CA PRO A 272 -8.79 -8.14 4.26
C PRO A 272 -8.72 -8.05 5.79
N GLN A 273 -7.73 -8.72 6.40
CA GLN A 273 -7.38 -8.49 7.80
C GLN A 273 -6.76 -7.10 7.99
N TYR A 274 -5.91 -6.69 7.06
CA TYR A 274 -5.29 -5.37 7.03
C TYR A 274 -5.67 -4.63 5.77
N LEU A 275 -6.39 -3.53 5.94
CA LEU A 275 -6.77 -2.65 4.85
C LEU A 275 -5.69 -1.58 4.64
N ILE A 276 -5.24 -1.46 3.40
CA ILE A 276 -4.30 -0.41 2.99
C ILE A 276 -5.06 0.62 2.16
N ILE A 277 -4.96 1.89 2.54
CA ILE A 277 -5.53 3.01 1.78
C ILE A 277 -4.39 3.89 1.29
N ILE A 278 -4.31 4.09 -0.02
CA ILE A 278 -3.30 4.92 -0.66
C ILE A 278 -3.95 6.21 -1.16
N LEU A 279 -3.46 7.33 -0.69
CA LEU A 279 -3.91 8.67 -1.05
C LEU A 279 -2.99 9.20 -2.16
N ASN A 280 -3.29 8.83 -3.41
CA ASN A 280 -2.45 9.16 -4.55
C ASN A 280 -2.63 10.62 -4.97
N ARG A 281 -1.55 11.39 -4.90
CA ARG A 281 -1.56 12.84 -5.07
C ARG A 281 -0.33 13.34 -5.82
N ASN A 282 -0.49 14.43 -6.59
CA ASN A 282 0.62 15.17 -7.16
C ASN A 282 0.88 16.47 -6.35
N ILE A 283 -0.18 17.21 -6.08
CA ILE A 283 -0.15 18.42 -5.22
C ILE A 283 -1.42 18.38 -4.37
N ILE A 284 -1.29 18.55 -3.05
CA ILE A 284 -2.44 18.65 -2.16
C ILE A 284 -2.70 20.10 -1.81
N GLN A 285 -3.95 20.51 -1.98
CA GLN A 285 -4.42 21.85 -1.59
C GLN A 285 -5.22 21.83 -0.28
N PHE A 286 -5.36 20.67 0.37
CA PHE A 286 -6.13 20.48 1.59
C PHE A 286 -5.44 19.50 2.55
N ASN A 287 -5.72 19.66 3.84
CA ASN A 287 -5.26 18.73 4.86
C ASN A 287 -6.18 17.51 4.91
N ILE A 288 -5.62 16.32 5.10
CA ILE A 288 -6.39 15.09 5.25
C ILE A 288 -6.43 14.70 6.72
N ILE A 289 -7.64 14.65 7.25
CA ILE A 289 -7.93 14.17 8.60
C ILE A 289 -8.32 12.71 8.51
N TYR A 290 -7.59 11.83 9.17
CA TYR A 290 -7.89 10.40 9.24
C TYR A 290 -8.15 9.98 10.68
N GLU A 291 -9.15 9.14 10.83
CA GLU A 291 -9.70 8.73 12.12
C GLU A 291 -9.04 7.44 12.63
N ASP A 292 -9.08 7.24 13.94
CA ASP A 292 -8.57 6.01 14.59
C ASP A 292 -9.45 4.79 14.27
N CYS A 293 -10.67 5.00 13.79
CA CYS A 293 -11.59 3.94 13.37
C CYS A 293 -12.39 4.40 12.15
N ILE A 294 -12.48 3.54 11.13
CA ILE A 294 -13.33 3.73 9.95
C ILE A 294 -14.38 2.63 9.86
N ASP A 295 -15.55 2.94 9.31
CA ASP A 295 -16.66 2.02 9.09
C ASP A 295 -16.90 1.81 7.60
N LEU A 296 -16.76 0.56 7.13
CA LEU A 296 -16.97 0.19 5.73
C LEU A 296 -18.29 -0.55 5.47
N SER A 297 -19.15 -0.64 6.47
CA SER A 297 -20.41 -1.43 6.41
C SER A 297 -21.29 -1.04 5.22
N GLU A 298 -21.37 0.26 4.89
CA GLU A 298 -22.17 0.76 3.78
C GLU A 298 -21.67 0.23 2.41
N TYR A 299 -20.39 -0.08 2.31
CA TYR A 299 -19.76 -0.54 1.05
C TYR A 299 -19.72 -2.05 0.92
N CYS A 300 -20.06 -2.81 1.95
CA CYS A 300 -20.03 -4.26 1.94
C CYS A 300 -21.33 -4.86 1.40
N VAL A 301 -21.25 -6.03 0.75
CA VAL A 301 -22.43 -6.75 0.24
C VAL A 301 -23.14 -7.53 1.35
N ASN A 302 -22.37 -8.26 2.16
CA ASN A 302 -22.92 -9.28 3.06
C ASN A 302 -22.61 -9.05 4.55
N GLU A 303 -21.80 -8.05 4.88
CA GLU A 303 -21.41 -7.79 6.25
C GLU A 303 -21.92 -6.44 6.73
N ASN A 304 -22.62 -6.45 7.87
CA ASN A 304 -23.02 -5.26 8.61
C ASN A 304 -22.09 -5.12 9.82
N ASN A 305 -21.68 -3.90 10.17
CA ASN A 305 -20.74 -3.61 11.25
C ASN A 305 -19.27 -3.97 10.94
N VAL A 306 -18.80 -3.47 9.80
CA VAL A 306 -17.43 -3.66 9.33
C VAL A 306 -16.57 -2.47 9.75
N LYS A 307 -15.84 -2.63 10.84
CA LYS A 307 -14.97 -1.57 11.39
C LYS A 307 -13.52 -1.96 11.33
N TYR A 308 -12.70 -0.95 11.07
CA TYR A 308 -11.25 -1.06 11.01
C TYR A 308 -10.62 -0.02 11.92
N LYS A 309 -9.66 -0.44 12.74
CA LYS A 309 -8.88 0.47 13.60
C LYS A 309 -7.57 0.85 12.94
N PHE A 310 -7.15 2.07 13.10
CA PHE A 310 -5.87 2.57 12.64
C PHE A 310 -4.71 1.87 13.34
N ILE A 311 -3.70 1.45 12.57
CA ILE A 311 -2.48 0.83 13.10
C ILE A 311 -1.21 1.54 12.66
N GLY A 312 -1.23 2.21 11.51
CA GLY A 312 -0.05 2.94 11.05
C GLY A 312 -0.29 3.75 9.78
N ALA A 313 0.62 4.68 9.54
CA ALA A 313 0.65 5.49 8.32
C ALA A 313 2.08 5.76 7.88
N SER A 314 2.32 5.73 6.57
CA SER A 314 3.45 6.39 5.95
C SER A 314 3.03 7.81 5.60
N LEU A 315 3.77 8.78 6.12
CA LEU A 315 3.52 10.21 5.98
C LEU A 315 4.65 10.84 5.18
N THR A 316 4.33 11.78 4.31
CA THR A 316 5.32 12.48 3.51
C THR A 316 5.16 13.99 3.64
N ASN A 317 6.27 14.71 3.60
CA ASN A 317 6.24 16.15 3.41
C ASN A 317 6.09 16.44 1.92
N ASP A 318 4.95 16.99 1.54
CA ASP A 318 4.71 17.41 0.16
C ASP A 318 5.23 18.83 -0.03
N TYR A 319 6.48 18.97 -0.44
CA TYR A 319 6.98 20.26 -0.86
C TYR A 319 7.08 20.34 -2.38
N GLU A 320 6.71 21.50 -2.91
CA GLU A 320 6.84 21.87 -4.32
C GLU A 320 8.28 21.77 -4.85
N ASN A 321 9.26 21.66 -3.97
CA ASN A 321 10.67 21.56 -4.31
C ASN A 321 11.12 20.11 -4.32
N LYS A 322 11.50 19.65 -5.49
CA LYS A 322 11.91 18.28 -5.85
C LYS A 322 13.17 17.75 -5.13
N GLU A 323 13.79 18.53 -4.25
CA GLU A 323 14.95 18.13 -3.47
C GLU A 323 14.55 18.01 -2.00
N GLY A 324 14.40 16.76 -1.52
CA GLY A 324 14.30 16.46 -0.10
C GLY A 324 12.94 16.05 0.44
N THR A 325 12.09 15.38 -0.34
CA THR A 325 10.93 14.69 0.26
C THR A 325 11.40 13.66 1.28
N HIS A 326 10.97 13.83 2.53
CA HIS A 326 11.22 12.88 3.61
C HIS A 326 9.94 12.11 3.93
N ALA A 327 10.08 10.81 4.18
CA ALA A 327 8.98 9.95 4.61
C ALA A 327 9.23 9.50 6.05
N ILE A 328 8.20 9.61 6.87
CA ILE A 328 8.18 9.13 8.25
C ILE A 328 7.01 8.16 8.42
N SER A 329 6.98 7.42 9.53
CA SER A 329 5.79 6.64 9.87
C SER A 329 5.23 7.04 11.22
N ARG A 330 3.91 7.00 11.33
CA ARG A 330 3.16 7.02 12.59
C ARG A 330 2.57 5.64 12.81
N CYS A 331 2.90 4.97 13.91
CA CYS A 331 2.36 3.64 14.20
C CYS A 331 1.77 3.58 15.61
N MET A 332 0.72 2.75 15.76
CA MET A 332 0.15 2.43 17.04
C MET A 332 0.92 1.28 17.67
N THR A 333 1.71 1.60 18.69
CA THR A 333 2.52 0.63 19.42
C THR A 333 1.81 0.21 20.71
N PRO A 334 2.26 -0.85 21.42
CA PRO A 334 1.75 -1.17 22.75
C PRO A 334 1.85 -0.01 23.77
N GLU A 335 2.76 0.93 23.51
CA GLU A 335 3.03 2.10 24.36
C GLU A 335 2.28 3.36 23.93
N GLY A 336 1.42 3.24 22.92
CA GLY A 336 0.66 4.34 22.33
C GLY A 336 1.14 4.74 20.94
N SER A 337 0.75 5.93 20.48
CA SER A 337 1.14 6.45 19.16
C SER A 337 2.61 6.84 19.15
N CYS A 338 3.36 6.31 18.19
CA CYS A 338 4.77 6.63 18.00
C CYS A 338 5.03 7.09 16.57
N ILE A 339 5.90 8.07 16.42
CA ILE A 339 6.44 8.54 15.15
C ILE A 339 7.85 8.02 14.99
N PHE A 340 8.15 7.50 13.82
CA PHE A 340 9.47 7.02 13.43
C PHE A 340 9.98 7.87 12.28
N SER A 341 10.99 8.66 12.54
CA SER A 341 11.77 9.35 11.53
C SER A 341 13.15 8.67 11.50
N ASP A 342 13.25 7.64 10.65
CA ASP A 342 14.40 6.78 10.56
C ASP A 342 14.80 6.18 11.94
N LEU A 343 15.98 6.49 12.48
CA LEU A 343 16.42 6.03 13.81
C LEU A 343 15.74 6.76 14.97
N ILE A 344 15.11 7.90 14.70
CA ILE A 344 14.48 8.70 15.74
C ILE A 344 13.06 8.18 15.98
N THR A 345 12.75 7.91 17.25
CA THR A 345 11.43 7.48 17.68
C THR A 345 10.88 8.50 18.69
N MET A 346 9.70 9.04 18.42
CA MET A 346 9.02 10.01 19.25
C MET A 346 7.67 9.47 19.73
N LYS A 347 7.47 9.41 21.05
CA LYS A 347 6.22 8.94 21.66
C LYS A 347 5.24 10.11 21.85
N ASN A 348 3.95 9.84 21.62
CA ASN A 348 2.85 10.78 21.88
C ASN A 348 3.01 12.17 21.26
N CYS A 349 3.73 12.26 20.14
CA CYS A 349 3.89 13.50 19.41
C CYS A 349 2.55 13.88 18.76
N LYS A 350 2.06 15.08 19.06
CA LYS A 350 0.81 15.61 18.50
C LYS A 350 1.03 16.49 17.28
N ASP A 351 2.21 17.08 17.15
CA ASP A 351 2.51 18.07 16.11
C ASP A 351 3.36 17.42 15.00
N ILE A 352 2.69 16.96 13.98
CA ILE A 352 3.26 16.51 12.69
C ILE A 352 2.64 17.28 11.54
N ASN A 353 2.33 18.56 11.77
CA ASN A 353 1.58 19.41 10.84
C ASN A 353 2.25 19.61 9.47
N GLU A 354 3.53 19.26 9.36
CA GLU A 354 4.30 19.34 8.11
C GLU A 354 4.23 18.07 7.26
N TYR A 355 3.60 17.00 7.77
CA TYR A 355 3.53 15.71 7.10
C TYR A 355 2.09 15.33 6.83
N ASN A 356 1.83 14.96 5.59
CA ASN A 356 0.52 14.51 5.15
C ASN A 356 0.46 12.98 5.04
N PRO A 357 -0.69 12.35 5.34
CA PRO A 357 -0.87 10.92 5.14
C PRO A 357 -0.77 10.59 3.66
N TYR A 358 0.03 9.58 3.34
CA TYR A 358 0.16 9.06 1.99
C TYR A 358 -0.36 7.62 1.89
N ILE A 359 0.02 6.77 2.84
CA ILE A 359 -0.46 5.39 2.92
C ILE A 359 -0.90 5.12 4.34
N LEU A 360 -2.14 4.66 4.49
CA LEU A 360 -2.77 4.35 5.77
C LEU A 360 -2.98 2.85 5.90
N PHE A 361 -2.75 2.32 7.10
CA PHE A 361 -2.93 0.92 7.45
C PHE A 361 -3.96 0.80 8.56
N TYR A 362 -4.97 -0.03 8.34
CA TYR A 362 -6.03 -0.31 9.27
C TYR A 362 -6.17 -1.81 9.50
N GLU A 363 -6.48 -2.25 10.72
CA GLU A 363 -6.70 -3.64 11.09
C GLU A 363 -8.19 -3.88 11.34
N LYS A 364 -8.76 -4.96 10.77
CA LYS A 364 -10.17 -5.35 10.95
C LYS A 364 -10.46 -5.57 12.44
N MET A 365 -11.51 -4.94 12.95
CA MET A 365 -11.99 -5.18 14.30
C MET A 365 -12.84 -6.45 14.31
N GLN A 366 -12.71 -7.20 15.39
CA GLN A 366 -13.52 -8.42 15.61
C GLN A 366 -14.96 -8.09 15.98
#